data_361019727ece90d0a9ccf3d7deb5cc06
#
_entry.id   361019727ece90d0a9ccf3d7deb5cc06
#
_cell.length_a   1.000
_cell.length_b   1.000
_cell.length_c   1.000
_cell.angle_alpha   90.00
_cell.angle_beta   90.00
_cell.angle_gamma   90.00
#
_symmetry.space_group_name_H-M   'P 1'
#
loop_
_entity.id
_entity.type
_entity.pdbx_description
1 polymer ?
#
loop_
_entity_poly.entity_id
_entity_poly.type
_entity_poly.pdbx_seq_one_letter_code
_entity_poly.pdbx_strand_id
1 'polypeptide(L)'
;MEDSLKVIKGRPVFKDGDTPYETNTIRYNFKSKKGLISNVVSQQGEGYVTGNNAKKGMNDELYMKSGRYTTCDNHDHPHFYMQMTYAKVRPKKNVVTGPAYLVIEDVPLPLAVPFFFFPFSSSYSSGFIMPSYMDDSTRGFGLTDGGYYFAISDKMDLKLRGDIFTKGSWALNAETNYNVRYKFSGLFQASYQVTKTGDKGLDDYTVAKDFKVVWSHRQDPKASPNSSFSASVNFSSSSYERTNIGNMY
;
A
#
# COMPACT_ATOMS: atom_id res chain seq x y z
N MET A 1 -4.42 13.33 58.64
CA MET A 1 -4.17 14.04 57.37
C MET A 1 -4.38 13.03 56.26
N GLU A 2 -5.55 13.01 55.66
CA GLU A 2 -5.85 12.17 54.52
C GLU A 2 -5.30 12.84 53.26
N ASP A 3 -4.26 12.26 52.68
CA ASP A 3 -3.81 12.64 51.34
C ASP A 3 -4.88 12.22 50.33
N SER A 4 -5.67 13.17 49.91
CA SER A 4 -6.61 12.99 48.81
C SER A 4 -5.79 12.71 47.53
N LEU A 5 -5.67 11.44 47.16
CA LEU A 5 -5.17 11.00 45.83
C LEU A 5 -5.99 11.70 44.74
N LYS A 6 -5.44 12.75 44.16
CA LYS A 6 -6.00 13.38 42.95
C LYS A 6 -6.06 12.34 41.87
N VAL A 7 -7.26 11.84 41.56
CA VAL A 7 -7.49 11.00 40.40
C VAL A 7 -7.22 11.85 39.17
N ILE A 8 -6.12 11.56 38.50
CA ILE A 8 -5.77 12.20 37.23
C ILE A 8 -6.73 11.66 36.17
N LYS A 9 -7.65 12.50 35.70
CA LYS A 9 -8.57 12.19 34.60
C LYS A 9 -7.87 12.56 33.28
N GLY A 10 -7.77 11.59 32.36
CA GLY A 10 -7.21 11.74 31.01
C GLY A 10 -5.86 11.06 30.83
N ARG A 11 -5.52 10.79 29.57
CA ARG A 11 -4.19 10.28 29.20
C ARG A 11 -3.21 11.44 29.07
N PRO A 12 -1.97 11.34 29.58
CA PRO A 12 -0.97 12.38 29.37
C PRO A 12 -0.61 12.46 27.89
N VAL A 13 -0.59 13.69 27.36
CA VAL A 13 -0.20 13.98 25.98
C VAL A 13 1.19 14.59 25.99
N PHE A 14 2.12 13.93 25.35
CA PHE A 14 3.46 14.46 25.11
C PHE A 14 3.54 15.01 23.69
N LYS A 15 3.93 16.26 23.54
CA LYS A 15 4.17 16.89 22.25
C LYS A 15 5.68 17.00 22.00
N ASP A 16 6.12 16.47 20.86
CA ASP A 16 7.46 16.66 20.36
C ASP A 16 7.36 17.27 18.95
N GLY A 17 7.69 18.53 18.85
CA GLY A 17 7.33 19.35 17.69
C GLY A 17 5.81 19.37 17.48
N ASP A 18 5.35 19.05 16.28
CA ASP A 18 3.93 19.07 15.91
C ASP A 18 3.22 17.72 16.14
N THR A 19 3.91 16.68 16.55
CA THR A 19 3.33 15.35 16.70
C THR A 19 2.90 15.10 18.14
N PRO A 20 1.61 14.95 18.44
CA PRO A 20 1.13 14.56 19.75
C PRO A 20 1.25 13.04 19.93
N TYR A 21 1.66 12.62 21.11
CA TYR A 21 1.68 11.23 21.57
C TYR A 21 0.80 11.10 22.82
N GLU A 22 -0.28 10.37 22.72
CA GLU A 22 -1.06 9.98 23.88
C GLU A 22 -0.45 8.75 24.51
N THR A 23 -0.25 8.75 25.82
CA THR A 23 0.46 7.68 26.51
C THR A 23 -0.08 7.48 27.91
N ASN A 24 0.12 6.28 28.49
CA ASN A 24 -0.14 6.07 29.92
C ASN A 24 1.06 6.49 30.76
N THR A 25 2.27 6.20 30.31
CA THR A 25 3.51 6.52 31.04
C THR A 25 4.60 6.88 30.06
N ILE A 26 5.33 7.95 30.33
CA ILE A 26 6.52 8.33 29.58
C ILE A 26 7.72 8.52 30.54
N ARG A 27 8.85 7.94 30.18
CA ARG A 27 10.14 8.21 30.80
C ARG A 27 11.06 8.80 29.73
N TYR A 28 11.42 10.06 29.87
CA TYR A 28 12.21 10.77 28.88
C TYR A 28 13.50 11.33 29.49
N ASN A 29 14.60 11.12 28.78
CA ASN A 29 15.90 11.67 29.16
C ASN A 29 16.23 12.86 28.26
N PHE A 30 16.17 14.07 28.82
CA PHE A 30 16.40 15.33 28.08
C PHE A 30 17.82 15.49 27.55
N LYS A 31 18.84 14.84 28.17
CA LYS A 31 20.23 14.91 27.69
C LYS A 31 20.43 14.02 26.45
N SER A 32 19.94 12.79 26.49
CA SER A 32 20.10 11.83 25.38
C SER A 32 18.98 11.87 24.36
N LYS A 33 17.91 12.65 24.61
CA LYS A 33 16.69 12.73 23.78
C LYS A 33 16.04 11.37 23.51
N LYS A 34 16.23 10.40 24.39
CA LYS A 34 15.66 9.06 24.32
C LYS A 34 14.52 8.91 25.33
N GLY A 35 13.48 8.18 24.94
CA GLY A 35 12.32 7.93 25.78
C GLY A 35 11.83 6.49 25.71
N LEU A 36 11.19 6.06 26.81
CA LEU A 36 10.40 4.85 26.88
C LEU A 36 8.94 5.28 27.10
N ILE A 37 8.06 4.80 26.26
CA ILE A 37 6.64 5.19 26.24
C ILE A 37 5.82 3.91 26.33
N SER A 38 4.86 3.87 27.24
CA SER A 38 3.93 2.75 27.36
C SER A 38 2.55 3.14 26.85
N ASN A 39 1.92 2.22 26.13
CA ASN A 39 0.59 2.40 25.51
C ASN A 39 0.51 3.70 24.69
N VAL A 40 1.41 3.80 23.71
CA VAL A 40 1.47 4.96 22.81
C VAL A 40 0.37 4.86 21.77
N VAL A 41 -0.34 5.97 21.58
CA VAL A 41 -1.21 6.21 20.43
C VAL A 41 -0.70 7.44 19.71
N SER A 42 -0.43 7.32 18.44
CA SER A 42 0.09 8.41 17.61
C SER A 42 -0.66 8.44 16.29
N GLN A 43 -1.23 9.58 15.97
CA GLN A 43 -1.81 9.81 14.65
C GLN A 43 -0.69 10.10 13.65
N GLN A 44 -0.69 9.37 12.56
CA GLN A 44 0.31 9.49 11.50
C GLN A 44 -0.39 9.49 10.13
N GLY A 45 -0.48 10.68 9.53
CA GLY A 45 -1.30 10.87 8.33
C GLY A 45 -2.77 10.63 8.62
N GLU A 46 -3.42 9.78 7.84
CA GLU A 46 -4.84 9.42 7.99
C GLU A 46 -5.06 8.23 8.93
N GLY A 47 -4.00 7.66 9.51
CA GLY A 47 -4.09 6.48 10.37
C GLY A 47 -3.50 6.67 11.75
N TYR A 48 -3.77 5.69 12.61
CA TYR A 48 -3.29 5.62 13.98
C TYR A 48 -2.31 4.47 14.14
N VAL A 49 -1.16 4.75 14.73
CA VAL A 49 -0.22 3.74 15.18
C VAL A 49 -0.36 3.60 16.69
N THR A 50 -0.65 2.40 17.15
CA THR A 50 -0.75 2.10 18.58
C THR A 50 0.27 1.04 18.97
N GLY A 51 0.81 1.08 20.17
CA GLY A 51 1.78 0.11 20.64
C GLY A 51 1.92 0.08 22.15
N ASN A 52 2.09 -1.11 22.73
CA ASN A 52 2.18 -1.26 24.17
C ASN A 52 3.49 -0.73 24.73
N ASN A 53 4.61 -0.91 24.04
CA ASN A 53 5.92 -0.45 24.45
C ASN A 53 6.64 0.18 23.25
N ALA A 54 6.87 1.47 23.33
CA ALA A 54 7.61 2.20 22.32
C ALA A 54 8.89 2.80 22.91
N LYS A 55 9.97 2.76 22.14
CA LYS A 55 11.24 3.39 22.46
C LYS A 55 11.48 4.51 21.46
N LYS A 56 11.56 5.74 21.96
CA LYS A 56 11.91 6.91 21.16
C LYS A 56 13.44 7.00 21.02
N GLY A 57 13.91 7.11 19.79
CA GLY A 57 15.31 7.35 19.44
C GLY A 57 15.65 8.85 19.35
N MET A 58 16.91 9.16 19.10
CA MET A 58 17.42 10.56 19.02
C MET A 58 16.85 11.34 17.81
N ASN A 59 16.48 10.63 16.73
CA ASN A 59 15.98 11.23 15.48
C ASN A 59 14.44 11.20 15.42
N ASP A 60 13.76 11.25 16.56
CA ASP A 60 12.30 11.16 16.70
C ASP A 60 11.68 9.86 16.16
N GLU A 61 12.51 8.88 15.84
CA GLU A 61 12.07 7.57 15.42
C GLU A 61 11.50 6.80 16.62
N LEU A 62 10.35 6.15 16.43
CA LEU A 62 9.75 5.26 17.42
C LEU A 62 9.99 3.80 17.00
N TYR A 63 10.52 3.03 17.92
CA TYR A 63 10.66 1.59 17.79
C TYR A 63 9.67 0.92 18.73
N MET A 64 8.83 0.06 18.22
CA MET A 64 7.81 -0.62 19.01
C MET A 64 7.74 -2.10 18.70
N LYS A 65 7.36 -2.86 19.73
CA LYS A 65 6.98 -4.27 19.62
C LYS A 65 5.46 -4.37 19.71
N SER A 66 4.88 -5.33 18.97
CA SER A 66 3.44 -5.59 18.97
C SER A 66 2.62 -4.33 18.70
N GLY A 67 3.00 -3.58 17.66
CA GLY A 67 2.27 -2.41 17.22
C GLY A 67 1.04 -2.77 16.39
N ARG A 68 0.06 -1.87 16.35
CA ARG A 68 -1.11 -1.94 15.47
C ARG A 68 -1.14 -0.68 14.61
N TYR A 69 -1.53 -0.82 13.37
CA TYR A 69 -1.83 0.28 12.48
C TYR A 69 -3.26 0.16 11.98
N THR A 70 -4.03 1.21 12.12
CA THR A 70 -5.42 1.27 11.65
C THR A 70 -5.74 2.64 11.09
N THR A 71 -6.66 2.69 10.12
CA THR A 71 -7.30 3.91 9.65
C THR A 71 -8.72 4.06 10.21
N CYS A 72 -9.11 3.21 11.16
CA CYS A 72 -10.37 3.29 11.84
C CYS A 72 -10.35 4.46 12.86
N ASP A 73 -11.40 5.27 12.90
CA ASP A 73 -11.54 6.39 13.85
C ASP A 73 -11.59 5.92 15.31
N ASN A 74 -12.14 4.72 15.53
CA ASN A 74 -12.10 4.09 16.86
C ASN A 74 -10.74 3.37 17.07
N HIS A 75 -9.73 4.12 17.44
CA HIS A 75 -8.36 3.59 17.63
C HIS A 75 -8.16 2.82 18.94
N ASP A 76 -9.07 2.91 19.91
CA ASP A 76 -9.03 2.11 21.14
C ASP A 76 -9.49 0.67 20.89
N HIS A 77 -10.51 0.48 20.05
CA HIS A 77 -11.02 -0.83 19.60
C HIS A 77 -11.33 -0.78 18.10
N PRO A 78 -10.30 -0.83 17.26
CA PRO A 78 -10.49 -0.73 15.82
C PRO A 78 -11.13 -2.00 15.24
N HIS A 79 -12.11 -1.85 14.35
CA HIS A 79 -12.76 -2.95 13.65
C HIS A 79 -11.79 -3.72 12.72
N PHE A 80 -10.76 -3.04 12.25
CA PHE A 80 -9.69 -3.67 11.46
C PHE A 80 -8.36 -3.01 11.76
N TYR A 81 -7.30 -3.81 11.78
CA TYR A 81 -5.95 -3.30 11.98
C TYR A 81 -4.91 -4.27 11.41
N MET A 82 -3.77 -3.72 11.05
CA MET A 82 -2.58 -4.49 10.75
C MET A 82 -1.80 -4.72 12.05
N GLN A 83 -1.73 -5.95 12.51
CA GLN A 83 -0.92 -6.34 13.66
C GLN A 83 0.53 -6.50 13.20
N MET A 84 1.44 -5.79 13.85
CA MET A 84 2.87 -5.77 13.52
C MET A 84 3.68 -6.37 14.66
N THR A 85 4.60 -7.28 14.36
CA THR A 85 5.52 -7.84 15.36
C THR A 85 6.52 -6.79 15.86
N TYR A 86 7.12 -6.08 14.92
CA TYR A 86 8.02 -4.96 15.17
C TYR A 86 7.67 -3.83 14.21
N ALA A 87 7.75 -2.60 14.68
CA ALA A 87 7.59 -1.44 13.83
C ALA A 87 8.62 -0.37 14.15
N LYS A 88 9.12 0.28 13.11
CA LYS A 88 9.89 1.49 13.15
C LYS A 88 9.07 2.61 12.52
N VAL A 89 8.61 3.54 13.33
CA VAL A 89 7.86 4.71 12.88
C VAL A 89 8.81 5.88 12.71
N ARG A 90 8.82 6.46 11.55
CA ARG A 90 9.48 7.74 11.26
C ARG A 90 8.39 8.79 11.08
N PRO A 91 8.16 9.68 12.05
CA PRO A 91 7.12 10.69 11.98
C PRO A 91 7.17 11.47 10.66
N LYS A 92 6.01 11.75 10.08
CA LYS A 92 5.84 12.46 8.80
C LYS A 92 6.51 11.79 7.56
N LYS A 93 7.09 10.60 7.71
CA LYS A 93 7.73 9.88 6.61
C LYS A 93 7.06 8.55 6.33
N ASN A 94 7.24 7.59 7.21
CA ASN A 94 6.73 6.23 6.99
C ASN A 94 6.75 5.38 8.26
N VAL A 95 6.04 4.25 8.21
CA VAL A 95 6.22 3.11 9.10
C VAL A 95 6.83 1.96 8.30
N VAL A 96 7.88 1.37 8.84
CA VAL A 96 8.45 0.12 8.33
C VAL A 96 8.19 -0.96 9.37
N THR A 97 7.61 -2.07 8.96
CA THR A 97 7.27 -3.17 9.87
C THR A 97 8.05 -4.43 9.52
N GLY A 98 8.30 -5.27 10.52
CA GLY A 98 8.61 -6.68 10.33
C GLY A 98 7.36 -7.47 9.94
N PRO A 99 7.30 -8.77 10.28
CA PRO A 99 6.13 -9.58 10.00
C PRO A 99 4.85 -8.96 10.51
N ALA A 100 3.85 -8.86 9.62
CA ALA A 100 2.58 -8.24 9.92
C ALA A 100 1.43 -9.07 9.31
N TYR A 101 0.25 -9.04 9.94
CA TYR A 101 -0.94 -9.71 9.47
C TYR A 101 -2.18 -8.86 9.73
N LEU A 102 -3.18 -9.03 8.88
CA LEU A 102 -4.44 -8.31 8.98
C LEU A 102 -5.37 -8.98 10.01
N VAL A 103 -5.99 -8.16 10.84
CA VAL A 103 -7.03 -8.56 11.79
C VAL A 103 -8.29 -7.76 11.50
N ILE A 104 -9.43 -8.44 11.44
CA ILE A 104 -10.76 -7.83 11.27
C ILE A 104 -11.66 -8.36 12.38
N GLU A 105 -12.31 -7.48 13.13
CA GLU A 105 -13.17 -7.83 14.28
C GLU A 105 -12.47 -8.81 15.23
N ASP A 106 -11.20 -8.55 15.56
CA ASP A 106 -10.32 -9.38 16.40
C ASP A 106 -10.03 -10.78 15.85
N VAL A 107 -10.47 -11.09 14.62
CA VAL A 107 -10.17 -12.37 13.96
C VAL A 107 -8.95 -12.18 13.05
N PRO A 108 -7.82 -12.87 13.31
CA PRO A 108 -6.66 -12.82 12.44
C PRO A 108 -6.94 -13.52 11.11
N LEU A 109 -6.72 -12.80 10.02
CA LEU A 109 -6.83 -13.38 8.69
C LEU A 109 -5.52 -14.09 8.29
N PRO A 110 -5.58 -15.12 7.43
CA PRO A 110 -4.41 -15.82 6.91
C PRO A 110 -3.63 -14.99 5.88
N LEU A 111 -3.75 -13.69 5.94
CA LEU A 111 -3.04 -12.74 5.11
C LEU A 111 -1.88 -12.14 5.92
N ALA A 112 -0.71 -12.76 5.79
CA ALA A 112 0.50 -12.30 6.47
C ALA A 112 1.57 -11.90 5.46
N VAL A 113 2.30 -10.85 5.77
CA VAL A 113 3.43 -10.37 4.99
C VAL A 113 4.70 -10.37 5.84
N PRO A 114 5.87 -10.75 5.28
CA PRO A 114 7.13 -10.81 6.04
C PRO A 114 7.62 -9.44 6.47
N PHE A 115 7.27 -8.39 5.72
CA PHE A 115 7.51 -7.00 6.05
C PHE A 115 6.47 -6.13 5.33
N PHE A 116 6.22 -4.94 5.85
CA PHE A 116 5.32 -3.98 5.23
C PHE A 116 5.83 -2.54 5.39
N PHE A 117 5.34 -1.65 4.54
CA PHE A 117 5.79 -0.27 4.49
C PHE A 117 4.59 0.64 4.25
N PHE A 118 4.34 1.57 5.18
CA PHE A 118 3.28 2.57 5.09
C PHE A 118 3.90 3.96 4.94
N PRO A 119 3.77 4.64 3.81
CA PRO A 119 4.14 6.04 3.71
C PRO A 119 3.08 6.93 4.35
N PHE A 120 3.49 8.00 5.04
CA PHE A 120 2.58 8.97 5.66
C PHE A 120 2.41 10.26 4.85
N SER A 121 2.97 10.34 3.67
CA SER A 121 2.89 11.58 2.90
C SER A 121 1.49 11.77 2.32
N SER A 122 0.90 12.92 2.55
CA SER A 122 -0.31 13.41 1.87
C SER A 122 -0.03 13.87 0.44
N SER A 123 1.23 13.93 0.04
CA SER A 123 1.66 14.22 -1.31
C SER A 123 1.95 12.93 -2.07
N TYR A 124 2.00 13.03 -3.37
CA TYR A 124 2.30 11.97 -4.33
C TYR A 124 3.41 11.03 -3.86
N SER A 125 3.07 9.83 -3.43
CA SER A 125 4.00 8.88 -2.82
C SER A 125 3.81 7.48 -3.36
N SER A 126 4.91 6.72 -3.37
CA SER A 126 4.88 5.29 -3.69
C SER A 126 4.14 4.49 -2.60
N GLY A 127 3.43 3.44 -2.99
CA GLY A 127 2.68 2.63 -2.04
C GLY A 127 2.17 1.31 -2.62
N PHE A 128 1.68 0.44 -1.74
CA PHE A 128 1.06 -0.81 -2.13
C PHE A 128 -0.35 -0.57 -2.67
N ILE A 129 -0.69 -1.30 -3.72
CA ILE A 129 -2.04 -1.41 -4.26
C ILE A 129 -2.61 -2.70 -3.68
N MET A 130 -3.66 -2.57 -2.87
CA MET A 130 -4.30 -3.72 -2.23
C MET A 130 -5.02 -4.55 -3.29
N PRO A 131 -4.84 -5.87 -3.30
CA PRO A 131 -5.54 -6.75 -4.23
C PRO A 131 -7.03 -6.80 -3.92
N SER A 132 -7.83 -6.95 -4.96
CA SER A 132 -9.25 -7.25 -4.87
C SER A 132 -9.46 -8.76 -4.94
N TYR A 133 -10.42 -9.26 -4.17
CA TYR A 133 -10.87 -10.64 -4.28
C TYR A 133 -11.81 -10.81 -5.46
N MET A 134 -11.61 -11.87 -6.24
CA MET A 134 -12.47 -12.25 -7.36
C MET A 134 -12.75 -13.74 -7.32
N ASP A 135 -14.00 -14.12 -7.60
CA ASP A 135 -14.40 -15.50 -7.84
C ASP A 135 -14.75 -15.66 -9.34
N ASP A 136 -14.00 -16.52 -10.00
CA ASP A 136 -14.12 -16.77 -11.44
C ASP A 136 -14.40 -18.27 -11.66
N SER A 137 -15.50 -18.58 -12.31
CA SER A 137 -15.94 -19.97 -12.55
C SER A 137 -14.91 -20.81 -13.32
N THR A 138 -14.12 -20.16 -14.18
CA THR A 138 -13.12 -20.84 -15.04
C THR A 138 -11.76 -20.96 -14.36
N ARG A 139 -11.31 -19.90 -13.64
CA ARG A 139 -9.98 -19.77 -13.05
C ARG A 139 -9.96 -20.01 -11.55
N GLY A 140 -11.15 -20.12 -10.91
CA GLY A 140 -11.30 -20.25 -9.48
C GLY A 140 -11.16 -18.92 -8.74
N PHE A 141 -10.94 -19.01 -7.46
CA PHE A 141 -10.71 -17.84 -6.61
C PHE A 141 -9.41 -17.13 -7.01
N GLY A 142 -9.42 -15.81 -6.98
CA GLY A 142 -8.26 -15.02 -7.32
C GLY A 142 -8.10 -13.77 -6.47
N LEU A 143 -6.86 -13.29 -6.43
CA LEU A 143 -6.50 -11.96 -5.99
C LEU A 143 -6.06 -11.19 -7.23
N THR A 144 -6.73 -10.10 -7.54
CA THR A 144 -6.52 -9.29 -8.74
C THR A 144 -6.10 -7.88 -8.40
N ASP A 145 -5.39 -7.23 -9.33
CA ASP A 145 -4.92 -5.84 -9.22
C ASP A 145 -4.03 -5.55 -8.00
N GLY A 146 -3.49 -6.57 -7.35
CA GLY A 146 -2.51 -6.39 -6.28
C GLY A 146 -1.17 -5.94 -6.81
N GLY A 147 -0.49 -5.00 -6.13
CA GLY A 147 0.77 -4.54 -6.67
C GLY A 147 1.44 -3.39 -5.91
N TYR A 148 2.23 -2.65 -6.66
CA TYR A 148 2.96 -1.52 -6.12
C TYR A 148 2.96 -0.33 -7.09
N TYR A 149 2.68 0.84 -6.54
CA TYR A 149 2.75 2.12 -7.23
C TYR A 149 4.07 2.81 -6.90
N PHE A 150 4.85 3.12 -7.92
CA PHE A 150 6.10 3.87 -7.81
C PHE A 150 5.87 5.32 -8.27
N ALA A 151 5.92 6.26 -7.35
CA ALA A 151 6.00 7.68 -7.65
C ALA A 151 7.44 8.04 -7.99
N ILE A 152 7.85 7.86 -9.25
CA ILE A 152 9.25 8.06 -9.67
C ILE A 152 9.60 9.55 -9.63
N SER A 153 8.69 10.39 -10.12
CA SER A 153 8.84 11.85 -10.10
C SER A 153 7.50 12.54 -10.31
N ASP A 154 7.44 13.85 -10.15
CA ASP A 154 6.24 14.66 -10.44
C ASP A 154 5.79 14.57 -11.91
N LYS A 155 6.58 13.96 -12.77
CA LYS A 155 6.34 13.87 -14.22
C LYS A 155 6.12 12.46 -14.71
N MET A 156 6.37 11.44 -13.89
CA MET A 156 6.35 10.04 -14.29
C MET A 156 6.03 9.15 -13.10
N ASP A 157 5.13 8.21 -13.32
CA ASP A 157 4.80 7.13 -12.39
C ASP A 157 4.98 5.75 -13.02
N LEU A 158 4.93 4.71 -12.19
CA LEU A 158 4.90 3.33 -12.62
C LEU A 158 4.00 2.53 -11.68
N LYS A 159 3.00 1.85 -12.22
CA LYS A 159 2.19 0.86 -11.51
C LYS A 159 2.58 -0.53 -11.98
N LEU A 160 2.97 -1.38 -11.05
CA LEU A 160 3.13 -2.80 -11.29
C LEU A 160 2.00 -3.54 -10.56
N ARG A 161 1.16 -4.26 -11.30
CA ARG A 161 0.03 -5.02 -10.76
C ARG A 161 0.11 -6.47 -11.20
N GLY A 162 -0.36 -7.37 -10.35
CA GLY A 162 -0.41 -8.79 -10.64
C GLY A 162 -1.73 -9.41 -10.21
N ASP A 163 -2.12 -10.43 -10.95
CA ASP A 163 -3.28 -11.26 -10.67
C ASP A 163 -2.83 -12.70 -10.47
N ILE A 164 -3.41 -13.38 -9.51
CA ILE A 164 -3.16 -14.80 -9.25
C ILE A 164 -4.47 -15.52 -8.98
N PHE A 165 -4.62 -16.72 -9.52
CA PHE A 165 -5.83 -17.54 -9.39
C PHE A 165 -5.48 -18.94 -8.91
N THR A 166 -6.39 -19.55 -8.17
CA THR A 166 -6.20 -20.87 -7.54
C THR A 166 -5.97 -22.00 -8.54
N LYS A 167 -6.55 -21.93 -9.74
CA LYS A 167 -6.30 -22.92 -10.83
C LYS A 167 -4.98 -22.68 -11.58
N GLY A 168 -4.15 -21.73 -11.10
CA GLY A 168 -2.80 -21.48 -11.60
C GLY A 168 -2.71 -20.52 -12.77
N SER A 169 -3.78 -19.79 -13.11
CA SER A 169 -3.73 -18.63 -14.00
C SER A 169 -3.10 -17.44 -13.28
N TRP A 170 -2.37 -16.61 -14.02
CA TRP A 170 -1.76 -15.40 -13.46
C TRP A 170 -1.54 -14.34 -14.54
N ALA A 171 -1.46 -13.07 -14.12
CA ALA A 171 -1.13 -11.97 -15.02
C ALA A 171 -0.19 -10.96 -14.33
N LEU A 172 0.57 -10.25 -15.15
CA LEU A 172 1.39 -9.11 -14.74
C LEU A 172 1.08 -7.93 -15.64
N ASN A 173 0.86 -6.77 -15.02
CA ASN A 173 0.53 -5.53 -15.70
C ASN A 173 1.50 -4.44 -15.23
N ALA A 174 2.14 -3.76 -16.18
CA ALA A 174 2.95 -2.58 -15.96
C ALA A 174 2.30 -1.39 -16.66
N GLU A 175 2.08 -0.30 -15.96
CA GLU A 175 1.50 0.93 -16.48
C GLU A 175 2.35 2.12 -16.04
N THR A 176 2.75 2.93 -16.99
CA THR A 176 3.53 4.14 -16.76
C THR A 176 2.83 5.32 -17.43
N ASN A 177 2.53 6.35 -16.65
CA ASN A 177 2.09 7.64 -17.16
C ASN A 177 3.25 8.62 -17.06
N TYR A 178 3.45 9.39 -18.12
CA TYR A 178 4.41 10.49 -18.11
C TYR A 178 3.78 11.77 -18.66
N ASN A 179 4.03 12.87 -17.97
CA ASN A 179 3.46 14.17 -18.32
C ASN A 179 4.44 15.28 -18.00
N VAL A 180 4.85 16.00 -19.02
CA VAL A 180 5.65 17.21 -18.91
C VAL A 180 4.81 18.39 -19.38
N ARG A 181 4.32 19.21 -18.42
CA ARG A 181 3.43 20.34 -18.68
C ARG A 181 3.95 21.20 -19.82
N TYR A 182 3.07 21.54 -20.74
CA TYR A 182 3.35 22.35 -21.91
C TYR A 182 4.35 21.76 -22.92
N LYS A 183 4.69 20.47 -22.79
CA LYS A 183 5.58 19.78 -23.72
C LYS A 183 4.95 18.53 -24.30
N PHE A 184 4.71 17.51 -23.49
CA PHE A 184 4.16 16.25 -23.96
C PHE A 184 3.57 15.43 -22.81
N SER A 185 2.69 14.52 -23.16
CA SER A 185 2.17 13.48 -22.26
C SER A 185 2.08 12.15 -22.97
N GLY A 186 2.06 11.09 -22.22
CA GLY A 186 1.88 9.76 -22.78
C GLY A 186 1.64 8.70 -21.73
N LEU A 187 1.27 7.54 -22.24
CA LEU A 187 0.97 6.34 -21.47
C LEU A 187 1.73 5.18 -22.11
N PHE A 188 2.34 4.35 -21.30
CA PHE A 188 2.87 3.06 -21.69
C PHE A 188 2.25 1.98 -20.82
N GLN A 189 1.70 0.94 -21.45
CA GLN A 189 1.15 -0.23 -20.78
C GLN A 189 1.74 -1.49 -21.38
N ALA A 190 2.17 -2.41 -20.55
CA ALA A 190 2.56 -3.74 -20.96
C ALA A 190 1.89 -4.76 -20.04
N SER A 191 1.26 -5.76 -20.62
CA SER A 191 0.63 -6.85 -19.89
C SER A 191 1.07 -8.20 -20.43
N TYR A 192 1.21 -9.14 -19.53
CA TYR A 192 1.48 -10.55 -19.86
C TYR A 192 0.60 -11.41 -18.98
N GLN A 193 -0.11 -12.37 -19.58
CA GLN A 193 -1.00 -13.27 -18.86
C GLN A 193 -0.82 -14.72 -19.30
N VAL A 194 -1.01 -15.62 -18.34
CA VAL A 194 -1.09 -17.06 -18.57
C VAL A 194 -2.43 -17.53 -18.05
N THR A 195 -3.33 -17.86 -18.96
CA THR A 195 -4.68 -18.34 -18.64
C THR A 195 -4.71 -19.85 -18.78
N LYS A 196 -5.10 -20.53 -17.71
CA LYS A 196 -5.31 -21.98 -17.68
C LYS A 196 -6.81 -22.22 -17.54
N THR A 197 -7.36 -23.02 -18.44
CA THR A 197 -8.79 -23.37 -18.47
C THR A 197 -8.93 -24.88 -18.42
N GLY A 198 -9.94 -25.40 -17.75
CA GLY A 198 -10.14 -26.83 -17.51
C GLY A 198 -9.30 -27.36 -16.35
N ASP A 199 -9.47 -28.64 -16.06
CA ASP A 199 -8.74 -29.29 -14.97
C ASP A 199 -7.57 -30.09 -15.51
N LYS A 200 -6.42 -30.00 -14.85
CA LYS A 200 -5.17 -30.64 -15.29
C LYS A 200 -5.35 -32.17 -15.34
N GLY A 201 -5.18 -32.73 -16.56
CA GLY A 201 -5.34 -34.18 -16.80
C GLY A 201 -6.63 -34.55 -17.53
N LEU A 202 -7.51 -33.59 -17.83
CA LEU A 202 -8.68 -33.76 -18.68
C LEU A 202 -8.41 -33.19 -20.09
N ASP A 203 -9.20 -33.64 -21.07
CA ASP A 203 -9.04 -33.23 -22.47
C ASP A 203 -9.38 -31.75 -22.73
N ASP A 204 -10.09 -31.12 -21.81
CA ASP A 204 -10.45 -29.70 -21.86
C ASP A 204 -9.40 -28.75 -21.30
N TYR A 205 -8.27 -29.29 -20.79
CA TYR A 205 -7.19 -28.47 -20.24
C TYR A 205 -6.45 -27.72 -21.31
N THR A 206 -6.51 -26.39 -21.26
CA THR A 206 -5.80 -25.51 -22.17
C THR A 206 -4.97 -24.48 -21.44
N VAL A 207 -3.86 -24.07 -22.04
CA VAL A 207 -2.97 -23.03 -21.53
C VAL A 207 -2.76 -22.00 -22.62
N ALA A 208 -3.28 -20.79 -22.41
CA ALA A 208 -3.04 -19.65 -23.28
C ALA A 208 -2.00 -18.71 -22.65
N LYS A 209 -1.09 -18.21 -23.48
CA LYS A 209 -0.08 -17.22 -23.08
C LYS A 209 -0.27 -16.00 -23.98
N ASP A 210 -0.57 -14.88 -23.39
CA ASP A 210 -0.93 -13.67 -24.10
C ASP A 210 -0.15 -12.48 -23.59
N PHE A 211 0.09 -11.54 -24.48
CA PHE A 211 0.72 -10.28 -24.13
C PHE A 211 0.06 -9.13 -24.90
N LYS A 212 0.14 -7.95 -24.33
CA LYS A 212 -0.30 -6.69 -24.94
C LYS A 212 0.65 -5.59 -24.56
N VAL A 213 1.02 -4.77 -25.53
CA VAL A 213 1.81 -3.55 -25.34
C VAL A 213 1.05 -2.40 -25.99
N VAL A 214 0.79 -1.37 -25.24
CA VAL A 214 0.16 -0.14 -25.69
C VAL A 214 1.07 1.02 -25.35
N TRP A 215 1.35 1.85 -26.32
CA TRP A 215 2.04 3.10 -26.11
C TRP A 215 1.31 4.21 -26.81
N SER A 216 1.09 5.32 -26.12
CA SER A 216 0.55 6.54 -26.70
C SER A 216 1.39 7.72 -26.27
N HIS A 217 1.66 8.61 -27.21
CA HIS A 217 2.41 9.83 -26.99
C HIS A 217 1.70 10.98 -27.70
N ARG A 218 1.58 12.10 -27.01
CA ARG A 218 0.98 13.33 -27.56
C ARG A 218 1.79 14.55 -27.16
N GLN A 219 2.17 15.34 -28.13
CA GLN A 219 2.74 16.65 -27.91
C GLN A 219 1.67 17.65 -27.47
N ASP A 220 1.97 18.49 -26.49
CA ASP A 220 1.11 19.58 -26.06
C ASP A 220 1.11 20.68 -27.16
N PRO A 221 -0.05 21.20 -27.60
CA PRO A 221 -0.13 22.29 -28.57
C PRO A 221 0.65 23.54 -28.16
N LYS A 222 0.84 23.76 -26.87
CA LYS A 222 1.64 24.89 -26.35
C LYS A 222 3.15 24.69 -26.50
N ALA A 223 3.61 23.45 -26.76
CA ALA A 223 5.04 23.20 -27.00
C ALA A 223 5.54 23.78 -28.32
N SER A 224 4.68 23.75 -29.35
CA SER A 224 4.94 24.33 -30.66
C SER A 224 3.63 24.73 -31.32
N PRO A 225 3.32 26.01 -31.46
CA PRO A 225 2.08 26.48 -32.07
C PRO A 225 1.88 26.05 -33.53
N ASN A 226 2.97 25.77 -34.23
CA ASN A 226 2.98 25.48 -35.67
C ASN A 226 3.13 23.97 -35.98
N SER A 227 3.24 23.10 -34.98
CA SER A 227 3.37 21.67 -35.19
C SER A 227 2.66 20.87 -34.10
N SER A 228 2.05 19.78 -34.52
CA SER A 228 1.50 18.80 -33.59
C SER A 228 2.09 17.42 -33.87
N PHE A 229 2.45 16.71 -32.83
CA PHE A 229 2.92 15.33 -32.94
C PHE A 229 2.09 14.43 -32.03
N SER A 230 1.61 13.32 -32.59
CA SER A 230 1.00 12.24 -31.83
C SER A 230 1.42 10.90 -32.41
N ALA A 231 1.68 9.94 -31.53
CA ALA A 231 2.01 8.58 -31.92
C ALA A 231 1.24 7.60 -31.03
N SER A 232 0.82 6.47 -31.60
CA SER A 232 0.22 5.39 -30.86
C SER A 232 0.66 4.04 -31.42
N VAL A 233 0.96 3.11 -30.53
CA VAL A 233 1.28 1.72 -30.84
C VAL A 233 0.38 0.83 -30.00
N ASN A 234 -0.27 -0.13 -30.64
CA ASN A 234 -1.04 -1.17 -29.98
C ASN A 234 -0.63 -2.51 -30.59
N PHE A 235 0.02 -3.32 -29.81
CA PHE A 235 0.54 -4.62 -30.23
C PHE A 235 0.15 -5.68 -29.23
N SER A 236 -0.53 -6.74 -29.67
CA SER A 236 -1.00 -7.83 -28.82
C SER A 236 -0.93 -9.18 -29.54
N SER A 237 -0.90 -10.25 -28.74
CA SER A 237 -1.11 -11.60 -29.28
C SER A 237 -2.53 -11.73 -29.82
N SER A 238 -2.71 -12.57 -30.85
CA SER A 238 -4.02 -12.76 -31.52
C SER A 238 -5.12 -13.32 -30.60
N SER A 239 -4.73 -13.98 -29.51
CA SER A 239 -5.64 -14.57 -28.54
C SER A 239 -5.97 -13.62 -27.38
N TYR A 240 -5.22 -12.53 -27.19
CA TYR A 240 -5.36 -11.62 -26.04
C TYR A 240 -6.79 -11.11 -25.84
N GLU A 241 -7.44 -10.66 -26.90
CA GLU A 241 -8.81 -10.11 -26.83
C GLU A 241 -9.86 -11.16 -26.46
N ARG A 242 -9.58 -12.45 -26.71
CA ARG A 242 -10.48 -13.56 -26.36
C ARG A 242 -10.27 -14.10 -24.96
N THR A 243 -9.07 -13.94 -24.40
CA THR A 243 -8.69 -14.49 -23.09
C THR A 243 -8.69 -13.46 -21.98
N ASN A 244 -8.77 -12.17 -22.36
CA ASN A 244 -8.84 -11.07 -21.36
C ASN A 244 -10.25 -10.87 -20.84
N ILE A 245 -10.46 -11.19 -19.58
CA ILE A 245 -11.76 -11.09 -18.91
C ILE A 245 -12.24 -9.65 -18.72
N GLY A 246 -11.36 -8.67 -18.67
CA GLY A 246 -11.72 -7.25 -18.59
C GLY A 246 -12.58 -6.76 -19.79
N ASN A 247 -12.61 -7.50 -20.89
CA ASN A 247 -13.41 -7.19 -22.09
C ASN A 247 -14.69 -8.02 -22.21
N MET A 248 -15.02 -8.83 -21.22
CA MET A 248 -16.21 -9.70 -21.23
C MET A 248 -17.44 -9.08 -20.57
N TYR A 249 -17.36 -7.81 -20.11
CA TYR A 249 -18.49 -7.07 -19.51
C TYR A 249 -18.63 -5.70 -20.13
#